data_fa2b5b8360e1b9a13949c338c6c95a80
#
_entry.id   fa2b5b8360e1b9a13949c338c6c95a80
#
_cell.length_a   1.000
_cell.length_b   1.000
_cell.length_c   1.000
_cell.angle_alpha   90.00
_cell.angle_beta   90.00
_cell.angle_gamma   90.00
#
_symmetry.space_group_name_H-M   'P 1'
#
loop_
_entity.id
_entity.type
_entity.pdbx_description
1 polymer ?
#
loop_
_entity_poly.entity_id
_entity_poly.type
_entity_poly.pdbx_seq_one_letter_code
_entity_poly.pdbx_strand_id
1 'polypeptide(L)'
;MIARAPYLFLLLILIPDVYLDLHYWRHRLSTTQRLLRWVPSAILVALTLKFAYEPNFIPDDTTLLYIYLFLLGAVAIPKAFYVVCSILGLGICKLFHSKKNYGNLIGLAAVPCIWYILVYGSFVGFDKLEVNHHQYHSNDLPKAFDGYRIVI
;
A
#
# COMPACT_ATOMS: atom_id res chain seq x y z
N MET A 1 4.14 17.02 12.45
CA MET A 1 3.61 15.65 12.28
C MET A 1 4.26 14.89 11.11
N ILE A 2 4.57 15.52 10.01
CA ILE A 2 5.15 14.91 8.77
C ILE A 2 6.56 14.33 9.00
N ALA A 3 7.35 14.91 9.90
CA ALA A 3 8.70 14.42 10.21
C ALA A 3 8.80 12.97 10.73
N ARG A 4 7.68 12.35 11.12
CA ARG A 4 7.63 10.95 11.58
C ARG A 4 7.21 9.95 10.50
N ALA A 5 6.69 10.42 9.37
CA ALA A 5 6.22 9.55 8.29
C ALA A 5 7.32 8.64 7.70
N PRO A 6 8.55 9.11 7.43
CA PRO A 6 9.60 8.25 6.91
C PRO A 6 9.91 7.05 7.80
N TYR A 7 9.90 7.23 9.12
CA TYR A 7 10.16 6.14 10.06
C TYR A 7 9.08 5.07 10.02
N LEU A 8 7.81 5.46 9.85
CA LEU A 8 6.70 4.52 9.73
C LEU A 8 6.81 3.70 8.43
N PHE A 9 7.18 4.35 7.33
CA PHE A 9 7.41 3.63 6.06
C PHE A 9 8.60 2.68 6.15
N LEU A 10 9.70 3.08 6.78
CA LEU A 10 10.84 2.19 7.01
C LEU A 10 10.46 0.97 7.86
N LEU A 11 9.69 1.15 8.93
CA LEU A 11 9.19 0.04 9.73
C LEU A 11 8.25 -0.87 8.93
N LEU A 12 7.34 -0.30 8.12
CA LEU A 12 6.42 -1.05 7.27
C LEU A 12 7.16 -1.91 6.23
N ILE A 13 8.30 -1.44 5.72
CA ILE A 13 9.11 -2.16 4.74
C ILE A 13 9.96 -3.23 5.43
N LEU A 14 10.68 -2.87 6.49
CA LEU A 14 11.71 -3.74 7.09
C LEU A 14 11.15 -4.84 7.98
N ILE A 15 10.12 -4.55 8.79
CA ILE A 15 9.57 -5.55 9.73
C ILE A 15 9.08 -6.81 9.00
N PRO A 16 8.27 -6.71 7.92
CA PRO A 16 7.84 -7.90 7.19
C PRO A 16 8.99 -8.69 6.58
N ASP A 17 10.01 -8.02 6.05
CA ASP A 17 11.15 -8.72 5.43
C ASP A 17 11.99 -9.46 6.45
N VAL A 18 12.27 -8.83 7.59
CA VAL A 18 13.00 -9.49 8.69
C VAL A 18 12.21 -10.69 9.21
N TYR A 19 10.91 -10.56 9.41
CA TYR A 19 10.06 -11.66 9.85
C TYR A 19 10.07 -12.83 8.86
N LEU A 20 9.88 -12.54 7.56
CA LEU A 20 9.89 -13.55 6.51
C LEU A 20 11.26 -14.24 6.39
N ASP A 21 12.34 -13.47 6.48
CA ASP A 21 13.69 -14.03 6.41
C ASP A 21 13.97 -14.95 7.59
N LEU A 22 13.68 -14.53 8.81
CA LEU A 22 13.95 -15.31 10.02
C LEU A 22 13.06 -16.55 10.12
N HIS A 23 11.78 -16.44 9.74
CA HIS A 23 10.80 -17.50 10.00
C HIS A 23 10.64 -18.49 8.85
N TYR A 24 10.79 -18.05 7.60
CA TYR A 24 10.52 -18.88 6.43
C TYR A 24 11.73 -19.14 5.54
N TRP A 25 12.63 -18.16 5.36
CA TRP A 25 13.64 -18.23 4.31
C TRP A 25 15.02 -18.69 4.79
N ARG A 26 15.35 -18.42 6.03
CA ARG A 26 16.67 -18.72 6.60
C ARG A 26 17.09 -20.19 6.42
N HIS A 27 16.14 -21.11 6.53
CA HIS A 27 16.39 -22.55 6.45
C HIS A 27 16.02 -23.19 5.11
N ARG A 28 15.40 -22.45 4.18
CA ARG A 28 14.88 -23.00 2.93
C ARG A 28 15.55 -22.47 1.67
N LEU A 29 16.21 -21.33 1.73
CA LEU A 29 16.75 -20.63 0.56
C LEU A 29 18.27 -20.48 0.65
N SER A 30 18.90 -20.53 -0.54
CA SER A 30 20.31 -20.16 -0.70
C SER A 30 20.52 -18.67 -0.39
N THR A 31 21.74 -18.32 0.03
CA THR A 31 22.12 -16.94 0.34
C THR A 31 21.82 -15.98 -0.82
N THR A 32 22.11 -16.40 -2.06
CA THR A 32 21.84 -15.60 -3.27
C THR A 32 20.36 -15.32 -3.45
N GLN A 33 19.49 -16.34 -3.24
CA GLN A 33 18.04 -16.17 -3.36
C GLN A 33 17.48 -15.24 -2.27
N ARG A 34 18.04 -15.32 -1.06
CA ARG A 34 17.69 -14.40 0.03
C ARG A 34 18.04 -12.96 -0.33
N LEU A 35 19.26 -12.71 -0.79
CA LEU A 35 19.71 -11.38 -1.21
C LEU A 35 18.82 -10.82 -2.32
N LEU A 36 18.47 -11.62 -3.33
CA LEU A 36 17.61 -11.19 -4.43
C LEU A 36 16.22 -10.71 -3.95
N ARG A 37 15.67 -11.34 -2.91
CA ARG A 37 14.37 -10.97 -2.33
C ARG A 37 14.41 -9.68 -1.51
N TRP A 38 15.59 -9.30 -1.01
CA TRP A 38 15.78 -8.03 -0.32
C TRP A 38 15.90 -6.84 -1.28
N VAL A 39 16.20 -7.08 -2.57
CA VAL A 39 16.39 -6.01 -3.56
C VAL A 39 15.20 -5.06 -3.66
N PRO A 40 13.93 -5.51 -3.81
CA PRO A 40 12.80 -4.60 -3.89
C PRO A 40 12.63 -3.72 -2.65
N SER A 41 12.89 -4.30 -1.47
CA SER A 41 12.78 -3.57 -0.21
C SER A 41 13.96 -2.61 -0.01
N ALA A 42 15.15 -2.97 -0.47
CA ALA A 42 16.31 -2.07 -0.46
C ALA A 42 16.06 -0.84 -1.35
N ILE A 43 15.46 -1.02 -2.53
CA ILE A 43 15.05 0.09 -3.40
C ILE A 43 14.04 1.00 -2.69
N LEU A 44 13.01 0.41 -2.06
CA LEU A 44 12.01 1.17 -1.31
C LEU A 44 12.63 1.95 -0.14
N VAL A 45 13.54 1.34 0.61
CA VAL A 45 14.28 2.02 1.70
C VAL A 45 15.09 3.18 1.16
N ALA A 46 15.83 2.99 0.06
CA ALA A 46 16.62 4.05 -0.56
C ALA A 46 15.74 5.23 -1.02
N LEU A 47 14.59 4.95 -1.65
CA LEU A 47 13.61 5.98 -2.04
C LEU A 47 13.00 6.69 -0.82
N THR A 48 12.65 5.94 0.22
CA THR A 48 12.13 6.52 1.47
C THR A 48 13.14 7.47 2.11
N LEU A 49 14.41 7.08 2.15
CA LEU A 49 15.48 7.94 2.67
C LEU A 49 15.67 9.18 1.79
N LYS A 50 15.64 9.03 0.45
CA LYS A 50 15.70 10.17 -0.46
C LYS A 50 14.60 11.18 -0.16
N PHE A 51 13.34 10.74 -0.06
CA PHE A 51 12.20 11.62 0.22
C PHE A 51 12.21 12.18 1.65
N ALA A 52 12.87 11.51 2.60
CA ALA A 52 13.01 12.03 3.95
C ALA A 52 13.83 13.33 4.04
N TYR A 53 14.67 13.60 3.04
CA TYR A 53 15.43 14.86 2.92
C TYR A 53 14.64 15.98 2.25
N GLU A 54 13.53 15.67 1.56
CA GLU A 54 12.70 16.66 0.89
C GLU A 54 11.76 17.37 1.88
N PRO A 55 11.50 18.69 1.68
CA PRO A 55 10.54 19.42 2.49
C PRO A 55 9.15 18.76 2.42
N ASN A 56 8.59 18.44 3.58
CA ASN A 56 7.28 17.81 3.71
C ASN A 56 7.12 16.43 3.03
N PHE A 57 8.21 15.74 2.72
CA PHE A 57 8.20 14.44 2.04
C PHE A 57 7.61 14.49 0.62
N ILE A 58 7.54 15.68 0.02
CA ILE A 58 7.00 15.89 -1.33
C ILE A 58 8.13 16.35 -2.23
N PRO A 59 8.58 15.50 -3.18
CA PRO A 59 9.57 15.91 -4.17
C PRO A 59 8.96 16.85 -5.22
N ASP A 60 9.79 17.63 -5.88
CA ASP A 60 9.37 18.47 -7.02
C ASP A 60 8.85 17.62 -8.19
N ASP A 61 9.38 16.40 -8.35
CA ASP A 61 8.90 15.42 -9.33
C ASP A 61 7.81 14.53 -8.74
N THR A 62 6.57 14.88 -9.03
CA THR A 62 5.38 14.11 -8.60
C THR A 62 5.33 12.71 -9.22
N THR A 63 5.90 12.50 -10.40
CA THR A 63 5.93 11.19 -11.08
C THR A 63 6.71 10.18 -10.24
N LEU A 64 7.84 10.59 -9.71
CA LEU A 64 8.67 9.73 -8.87
C LEU A 64 7.97 9.38 -7.55
N LEU A 65 7.19 10.30 -7.00
CA LEU A 65 6.34 10.04 -5.82
C LEU A 65 5.26 9.00 -6.13
N TYR A 66 4.57 9.11 -7.26
CA TYR A 66 3.57 8.12 -7.68
C TYR A 66 4.17 6.72 -7.85
N ILE A 67 5.32 6.62 -8.51
CA ILE A 67 6.04 5.35 -8.67
C ILE A 67 6.41 4.77 -7.31
N TYR A 68 6.92 5.59 -6.39
CA TYR A 68 7.25 5.16 -5.04
C TYR A 68 6.03 4.64 -4.27
N LEU A 69 4.92 5.37 -4.28
CA LEU A 69 3.69 4.97 -3.60
C LEU A 69 3.11 3.69 -4.19
N PHE A 70 3.14 3.55 -5.53
CA PHE A 70 2.72 2.33 -6.21
C PHE A 70 3.60 1.13 -5.82
N LEU A 71 4.92 1.27 -5.82
CA LEU A 71 5.85 0.23 -5.40
C LEU A 71 5.68 -0.12 -3.92
N LEU A 72 5.47 0.87 -3.06
CA LEU A 72 5.19 0.65 -1.64
C LEU A 72 3.91 -0.17 -1.47
N GLY A 73 2.84 0.17 -2.19
CA GLY A 73 1.59 -0.56 -2.22
C GLY A 73 1.74 -1.99 -2.75
N ALA A 74 2.51 -2.16 -3.82
CA ALA A 74 2.69 -3.46 -4.48
C ALA A 74 3.60 -4.43 -3.71
N VAL A 75 4.57 -3.92 -2.96
CA VAL A 75 5.60 -4.75 -2.30
C VAL A 75 5.41 -4.79 -0.79
N ALA A 76 5.31 -3.63 -0.13
CA ALA A 76 5.30 -3.58 1.34
C ALA A 76 3.94 -3.99 1.92
N ILE A 77 2.82 -3.51 1.36
CA ILE A 77 1.48 -3.79 1.89
C ILE A 77 1.15 -5.28 1.85
N PRO A 78 1.31 -6.03 0.73
CA PRO A 78 1.02 -7.45 0.70
C PRO A 78 1.90 -8.26 1.67
N LYS A 79 3.19 -7.91 1.80
CA LYS A 79 4.09 -8.56 2.76
C LYS A 79 3.64 -8.30 4.19
N ALA A 80 3.34 -7.04 4.54
CA ALA A 80 2.87 -6.68 5.87
C ALA A 80 1.58 -7.40 6.23
N PHE A 81 0.62 -7.45 5.31
CA PHE A 81 -0.64 -8.15 5.50
C PHE A 81 -0.43 -9.66 5.71
N TYR A 82 0.42 -10.28 4.87
CA TYR A 82 0.78 -11.69 5.04
C TYR A 82 1.38 -11.96 6.42
N VAL A 83 2.30 -11.12 6.88
CA VAL A 83 2.95 -11.26 8.19
C VAL A 83 1.94 -11.15 9.32
N VAL A 84 1.03 -10.19 9.26
CA VAL A 84 -0.05 -10.03 10.25
C VAL A 84 -0.92 -11.30 10.30
N CYS A 85 -1.38 -11.79 9.15
CA CYS A 85 -2.16 -13.03 9.08
C CYS A 85 -1.38 -14.25 9.61
N SER A 86 -0.09 -14.32 9.30
CA SER A 86 0.80 -15.40 9.78
C SER A 86 0.95 -15.39 11.31
N ILE A 87 1.18 -14.22 11.90
CA ILE A 87 1.33 -14.05 13.35
C ILE A 87 0.02 -14.38 14.08
N LEU A 88 -1.11 -13.84 13.57
CA LEU A 88 -2.44 -14.15 14.12
C LEU A 88 -2.75 -15.65 14.01
N GLY A 89 -2.44 -16.26 12.87
CA GLY A 89 -2.61 -17.68 12.67
C GLY A 89 -1.75 -18.54 13.61
N LEU A 90 -0.51 -18.14 13.89
CA LEU A 90 0.34 -18.80 14.89
C LEU A 90 -0.25 -18.65 16.30
N GLY A 91 -0.77 -17.49 16.65
CA GLY A 91 -1.47 -17.26 17.91
C GLY A 91 -2.67 -18.19 18.09
N ILE A 92 -3.50 -18.30 17.06
CA ILE A 92 -4.68 -19.20 17.03
C ILE A 92 -4.23 -20.67 17.12
N CYS A 93 -3.19 -21.06 16.38
CA CYS A 93 -2.66 -22.43 16.45
C CYS A 93 -2.18 -22.78 17.87
N LYS A 94 -1.52 -21.85 18.55
CA LYS A 94 -1.06 -22.05 19.92
C LYS A 94 -2.24 -22.17 20.90
N LEU A 95 -3.30 -21.38 20.70
CA LEU A 95 -4.48 -21.38 21.56
C LEU A 95 -5.32 -22.67 21.39
N PHE A 96 -5.51 -23.11 20.14
CA PHE A 96 -6.35 -24.28 19.80
C PHE A 96 -5.56 -25.58 19.57
N HIS A 97 -4.26 -25.61 19.86
CA HIS A 97 -3.37 -26.75 19.64
C HIS A 97 -3.42 -27.32 18.20
N SER A 98 -3.71 -26.48 17.22
CA SER A 98 -3.76 -26.87 15.81
C SER A 98 -2.35 -27.01 15.21
N LYS A 99 -2.13 -28.08 14.42
CA LYS A 99 -0.83 -28.34 13.76
C LYS A 99 -0.59 -27.50 12.51
N LYS A 100 -1.65 -26.90 11.92
CA LYS A 100 -1.56 -26.15 10.66
C LYS A 100 -1.89 -24.68 10.89
N ASN A 101 -0.97 -23.80 10.45
CA ASN A 101 -1.22 -22.36 10.46
C ASN A 101 -2.07 -21.95 9.25
N TYR A 102 -3.39 -21.90 9.43
CA TYR A 102 -4.33 -21.42 8.39
C TYR A 102 -4.17 -19.93 8.09
N GLY A 103 -3.59 -19.14 8.99
CA GLY A 103 -3.29 -17.74 8.75
C GLY A 103 -2.37 -17.50 7.56
N ASN A 104 -1.43 -18.42 7.31
CA ASN A 104 -0.57 -18.36 6.13
C ASN A 104 -1.35 -18.54 4.82
N LEU A 105 -2.34 -19.42 4.81
CA LEU A 105 -3.17 -19.65 3.64
C LEU A 105 -4.05 -18.42 3.35
N ILE A 106 -4.66 -17.85 4.38
CA ILE A 106 -5.46 -16.63 4.29
C ILE A 106 -4.58 -15.47 3.81
N GLY A 107 -3.41 -15.29 4.42
CA GLY A 107 -2.46 -14.26 4.02
C GLY A 107 -2.03 -14.38 2.54
N LEU A 108 -1.74 -15.61 2.09
CA LEU A 108 -1.37 -15.87 0.70
C LEU A 108 -2.52 -15.60 -0.28
N ALA A 109 -3.74 -15.98 0.08
CA ALA A 109 -4.93 -15.72 -0.75
C ALA A 109 -5.28 -14.22 -0.83
N ALA A 110 -4.96 -13.44 0.18
CA ALA A 110 -5.20 -12.00 0.19
C ALA A 110 -4.24 -11.21 -0.72
N VAL A 111 -3.04 -11.72 -0.98
CA VAL A 111 -2.04 -11.02 -1.84
C VAL A 111 -2.60 -10.69 -3.23
N PRO A 112 -3.17 -11.62 -4.01
CA PRO A 112 -3.73 -11.30 -5.32
C PRO A 112 -4.92 -10.34 -5.23
N CYS A 113 -5.72 -10.38 -4.16
CA CYS A 113 -6.81 -9.42 -3.95
C CYS A 113 -6.27 -8.00 -3.74
N ILE A 114 -5.22 -7.86 -2.92
CA ILE A 114 -4.56 -6.56 -2.69
C ILE A 114 -3.98 -6.01 -4.00
N TRP A 115 -3.32 -6.86 -4.80
CA TRP A 115 -2.78 -6.47 -6.10
C TRP A 115 -3.89 -6.07 -7.07
N TYR A 116 -5.00 -6.81 -7.11
CA TYR A 116 -6.15 -6.45 -7.94
C TYR A 116 -6.70 -5.07 -7.57
N ILE A 117 -6.90 -4.80 -6.29
CA ILE A 117 -7.39 -3.50 -5.80
C ILE A 117 -6.41 -2.38 -6.17
N LEU A 118 -5.12 -2.61 -5.99
CA LEU A 118 -4.08 -1.62 -6.30
C LEU A 118 -4.03 -1.29 -7.79
N VAL A 119 -3.99 -2.30 -8.65
CA VAL A 119 -3.95 -2.12 -10.10
C VAL A 119 -5.24 -1.49 -10.61
N TYR A 120 -6.40 -2.01 -10.19
CA TYR A 120 -7.70 -1.46 -10.58
C TYR A 120 -7.87 -0.01 -10.12
N GLY A 121 -7.52 0.31 -8.87
CA GLY A 121 -7.59 1.67 -8.34
C GLY A 121 -6.65 2.64 -9.07
N SER A 122 -5.43 2.20 -9.41
CA SER A 122 -4.44 3.06 -10.04
C SER A 122 -4.70 3.32 -11.53
N PHE A 123 -5.25 2.35 -12.28
CA PHE A 123 -5.40 2.45 -13.73
C PHE A 123 -6.85 2.67 -14.19
N VAL A 124 -7.83 2.19 -13.43
CA VAL A 124 -9.25 2.26 -13.84
C VAL A 124 -10.03 3.25 -12.97
N GLY A 125 -9.78 3.24 -11.65
CA GLY A 125 -10.53 4.09 -10.71
C GLY A 125 -10.21 5.57 -10.88
N PHE A 126 -8.99 5.91 -11.29
CA PHE A 126 -8.53 7.28 -11.42
C PHE A 126 -9.15 8.01 -12.63
N ASP A 127 -9.49 7.27 -13.70
CA ASP A 127 -10.05 7.83 -14.94
C ASP A 127 -11.59 7.88 -14.96
N LYS A 128 -12.26 7.35 -13.93
CA LYS A 128 -13.71 7.40 -13.82
C LYS A 128 -14.17 8.73 -13.24
N LEU A 129 -14.34 9.73 -14.11
CA LEU A 129 -15.02 10.96 -13.79
C LEU A 129 -16.53 10.70 -13.80
N GLU A 130 -17.17 10.65 -12.64
CA GLU A 130 -18.64 10.69 -12.54
C GLU A 130 -19.10 12.13 -12.49
N VAL A 131 -19.81 12.57 -13.55
CA VAL A 131 -20.46 13.87 -13.59
C VAL A 131 -21.82 13.77 -12.93
N ASN A 132 -21.93 14.19 -11.69
CA ASN A 132 -23.20 14.28 -10.99
C ASN A 132 -23.91 15.58 -11.33
N HIS A 133 -25.05 15.50 -12.03
CA HIS A 133 -25.88 16.64 -12.34
C HIS A 133 -26.81 16.97 -11.17
N HIS A 134 -26.51 18.05 -10.45
CA HIS A 134 -27.40 18.61 -9.46
C HIS A 134 -28.14 19.83 -10.03
N GLN A 135 -29.46 19.81 -10.07
CA GLN A 135 -30.27 20.96 -10.43
C GLN A 135 -30.64 21.76 -9.18
N TYR A 136 -30.21 22.98 -9.13
CA TYR A 136 -30.60 23.93 -8.08
C TYR A 136 -31.75 24.80 -8.59
N HIS A 137 -32.88 24.76 -7.91
CA HIS A 137 -34.01 25.69 -8.14
C HIS A 137 -34.08 26.67 -6.98
N SER A 138 -33.99 27.96 -7.29
CA SER A 138 -34.23 29.04 -6.33
C SER A 138 -35.12 30.09 -6.96
N ASN A 139 -36.17 30.50 -6.24
CA ASN A 139 -37.07 31.53 -6.69
C ASN A 139 -36.48 32.95 -6.57
N ASP A 140 -35.36 33.10 -5.87
CA ASP A 140 -34.68 34.36 -5.61
C ASP A 140 -33.58 34.67 -6.65
N LEU A 141 -33.34 33.78 -7.61
CA LEU A 141 -32.33 33.96 -8.64
C LEU A 141 -32.90 34.79 -9.80
N PRO A 142 -32.17 35.83 -10.27
CA PRO A 142 -32.56 36.60 -11.48
C PRO A 142 -32.68 35.67 -12.69
N LYS A 143 -33.65 35.92 -13.57
CA LYS A 143 -33.92 35.15 -14.79
C LYS A 143 -32.69 34.97 -15.71
N ALA A 144 -31.69 35.84 -15.58
CA ALA A 144 -30.44 35.77 -16.33
C ALA A 144 -29.58 34.51 -15.96
N PHE A 145 -29.85 33.88 -14.83
CA PHE A 145 -29.13 32.64 -14.39
C PHE A 145 -29.89 31.36 -14.72
N ASP A 146 -31.04 31.46 -15.39
CA ASP A 146 -31.78 30.30 -15.82
C ASP A 146 -30.98 29.51 -16.87
N GLY A 147 -30.71 28.22 -16.61
CA GLY A 147 -29.88 27.36 -17.46
C GLY A 147 -28.38 27.51 -17.29
N TYR A 148 -27.90 28.26 -16.30
CA TYR A 148 -26.47 28.40 -16.04
C TYR A 148 -25.88 27.09 -15.49
N ARG A 149 -24.76 26.63 -16.08
CA ARG A 149 -24.06 25.41 -15.66
C ARG A 149 -22.76 25.77 -14.96
N ILE A 150 -22.62 25.33 -13.71
CA ILE A 150 -21.39 25.49 -12.94
C ILE A 150 -20.72 24.12 -12.90
N VAL A 151 -19.45 24.04 -13.30
CA VAL A 151 -18.61 22.86 -13.19
C VAL A 151 -17.63 23.14 -12.05
N ILE A 152 -17.62 22.26 -11.06
CA ILE A 152 -16.73 22.35 -9.89
C ILE A 152 -15.72 21.20 -9.97
#